data_f7b1ff522eb25fc0a56b0c9a4623a7a4
#
_entry.id   f7b1ff522eb25fc0a56b0c9a4623a7a4
#
_cell.length_a   1.000
_cell.length_b   1.000
_cell.length_c   1.000
_cell.angle_alpha   90.00
_cell.angle_beta   90.00
_cell.angle_gamma   90.00
#
_symmetry.space_group_name_H-M   'P 1'
#
loop_
_entity.id
_entity.type
_entity.pdbx_description
1 polymer ?
#
loop_
_entity_poly.entity_id
_entity_poly.type
_entity_poly.pdbx_seq_one_letter_code
_entity_poly.pdbx_strand_id
1 'polypeptide(L)'
;MATSIQDVAREAGVSISTVSRSFTRPDLVSAKTRERVLAIADKLNFSLSRSAAALKSGRSLRIAVLMSGHIRLWFTASVIEGLNEVLHTQGYDISVFQISSIEERKEFFEMLPVRRNADAVIVASFDIDNNEIAQLASVGVPIVGINSVEPEARGFTAAVNIDDVQGSTLAARHLINLGHRRITYISTNREVSLSFSVQSRFDSFTACCRREGIEPQVIVCKVDDDG
;
A
#
# COMPACT_ATOMS: atom_id res chain seq x y z
N MET A 1 30.06 -20.09 6.59
CA MET A 1 29.62 -19.15 7.63
C MET A 1 29.30 -17.83 6.97
N ALA A 2 28.24 -17.16 7.37
CA ALA A 2 27.92 -15.85 6.80
C ALA A 2 28.93 -14.81 7.33
N THR A 3 29.51 -14.01 6.42
CA THR A 3 30.46 -12.95 6.76
C THR A 3 29.75 -11.86 7.58
N SER A 4 30.33 -11.44 8.65
CA SER A 4 29.80 -10.41 9.57
C SER A 4 30.43 -9.04 9.29
N ILE A 5 29.78 -7.97 9.76
CA ILE A 5 30.34 -6.61 9.71
C ILE A 5 31.66 -6.52 10.50
N GLN A 6 31.84 -7.36 11.51
CA GLN A 6 33.08 -7.45 12.29
C GLN A 6 34.25 -7.98 11.47
N ASP A 7 34.00 -8.93 10.59
CA ASP A 7 35.03 -9.49 9.71
C ASP A 7 35.50 -8.44 8.70
N VAL A 8 34.57 -7.69 8.12
CA VAL A 8 34.92 -6.56 7.23
C VAL A 8 35.71 -5.48 7.98
N ALA A 9 35.31 -5.14 9.20
CA ALA A 9 36.00 -4.15 10.02
C ALA A 9 37.43 -4.57 10.34
N ARG A 10 37.63 -5.83 10.70
CA ARG A 10 38.94 -6.43 10.99
C ARG A 10 39.84 -6.43 9.76
N GLU A 11 39.35 -6.91 8.62
CA GLU A 11 40.09 -6.96 7.36
C GLU A 11 40.42 -5.56 6.82
N ALA A 12 39.50 -4.60 6.97
CA ALA A 12 39.69 -3.23 6.54
C ALA A 12 40.53 -2.37 7.51
N GLY A 13 40.83 -2.87 8.71
CA GLY A 13 41.56 -2.13 9.75
C GLY A 13 40.83 -0.86 10.21
N VAL A 14 39.52 -0.93 10.34
CA VAL A 14 38.68 0.20 10.77
C VAL A 14 37.64 -0.25 11.80
N SER A 15 36.99 0.70 12.45
CA SER A 15 35.91 0.39 13.39
C SER A 15 34.65 -0.10 12.67
N ILE A 16 33.82 -0.89 13.36
CA ILE A 16 32.49 -1.31 12.87
C ILE A 16 31.64 -0.10 12.46
N SER A 17 31.72 1.00 13.19
CA SER A 17 31.01 2.23 12.87
C SER A 17 31.50 2.86 11.57
N THR A 18 32.78 2.77 11.26
CA THR A 18 33.36 3.23 10.00
C THR A 18 32.85 2.37 8.83
N VAL A 19 32.82 1.05 9.00
CA VAL A 19 32.23 0.15 8.00
C VAL A 19 30.77 0.52 7.74
N SER A 20 29.96 0.62 8.80
CA SER A 20 28.55 1.01 8.68
C SER A 20 28.37 2.34 7.95
N ARG A 21 29.15 3.37 8.31
CA ARG A 21 29.10 4.69 7.66
C ARG A 21 29.53 4.65 6.20
N SER A 22 30.47 3.82 5.84
CA SER A 22 30.92 3.68 4.43
C SER A 22 29.78 3.27 3.49
N PHE A 23 28.77 2.57 4.01
CA PHE A 23 27.57 2.19 3.25
C PHE A 23 26.43 3.21 3.40
N THR A 24 26.19 3.73 4.62
CA THR A 24 24.96 4.48 4.92
C THR A 24 25.14 5.99 4.91
N ARG A 25 26.35 6.50 5.16
CA ARG A 25 26.68 7.93 5.21
C ARG A 25 28.09 8.18 4.63
N PRO A 26 28.22 8.07 3.30
CA PRO A 26 29.52 8.18 2.63
C PRO A 26 30.22 9.53 2.85
N ASP A 27 29.45 10.58 3.09
CA ASP A 27 29.89 11.94 3.41
C ASP A 27 30.70 12.02 4.73
N LEU A 28 30.51 11.08 5.66
CA LEU A 28 31.18 11.02 6.94
C LEU A 28 32.44 10.16 6.95
N VAL A 29 32.87 9.64 5.80
CA VAL A 29 34.04 8.78 5.65
C VAL A 29 34.88 9.25 4.48
N SER A 30 36.23 9.31 4.67
CA SER A 30 37.08 9.70 3.55
C SER A 30 36.92 8.78 2.35
N ALA A 31 37.00 9.30 1.11
CA ALA A 31 36.85 8.54 -0.12
C ALA A 31 37.76 7.29 -0.13
N LYS A 32 39.03 7.47 0.24
CA LYS A 32 40.02 6.38 0.33
C LYS A 32 39.62 5.27 1.31
N THR A 33 39.09 5.63 2.47
CA THR A 33 38.66 4.65 3.47
C THR A 33 37.41 3.93 3.00
N ARG A 34 36.48 4.66 2.40
CA ARG A 34 35.23 4.09 1.84
C ARG A 34 35.54 3.07 0.75
N GLU A 35 36.37 3.43 -0.22
CA GLU A 35 36.76 2.55 -1.31
C GLU A 35 37.38 1.24 -0.79
N ARG A 36 38.31 1.33 0.16
CA ARG A 36 38.92 0.16 0.80
C ARG A 36 37.88 -0.73 1.49
N VAL A 37 36.94 -0.14 2.24
CA VAL A 37 35.89 -0.89 2.93
C VAL A 37 34.97 -1.60 1.94
N LEU A 38 34.56 -0.92 0.87
CA LEU A 38 33.67 -1.50 -0.15
C LEU A 38 34.37 -2.63 -0.91
N ALA A 39 35.63 -2.48 -1.27
CA ALA A 39 36.41 -3.53 -1.95
C ALA A 39 36.56 -4.80 -1.07
N ILE A 40 36.78 -4.62 0.25
CA ILE A 40 36.86 -5.75 1.19
C ILE A 40 35.49 -6.40 1.39
N ALA A 41 34.43 -5.61 1.49
CA ALA A 41 33.07 -6.13 1.62
C ALA A 41 32.68 -6.98 0.40
N ASP A 42 33.02 -6.52 -0.81
CA ASP A 42 32.80 -7.26 -2.06
C ASP A 42 33.60 -8.57 -2.07
N LYS A 43 34.89 -8.52 -1.76
CA LYS A 43 35.75 -9.70 -1.63
C LYS A 43 35.22 -10.75 -0.68
N LEU A 44 34.60 -10.32 0.41
CA LEU A 44 34.02 -11.17 1.45
C LEU A 44 32.56 -11.53 1.19
N ASN A 45 31.97 -11.13 0.08
CA ASN A 45 30.53 -11.24 -0.21
C ASN A 45 29.66 -10.71 0.94
N PHE A 46 30.11 -9.62 1.56
CA PHE A 46 29.37 -8.97 2.64
C PHE A 46 28.45 -7.90 2.10
N SER A 47 27.18 -8.00 2.45
CA SER A 47 26.23 -6.92 2.27
C SER A 47 25.68 -6.48 3.63
N LEU A 48 25.49 -5.17 3.80
CA LEU A 48 24.82 -4.67 5.01
C LEU A 48 23.40 -5.22 5.05
N SER A 49 23.10 -6.04 6.04
CA SER A 49 21.72 -6.47 6.27
C SER A 49 20.85 -5.25 6.54
N ARG A 50 19.86 -5.02 5.66
CA ARG A 50 18.84 -3.98 5.86
C ARG A 50 18.16 -4.13 7.23
N SER A 51 17.96 -5.38 7.68
CA SER A 51 17.39 -5.66 9.00
C SER A 51 18.26 -5.14 10.16
N ALA A 52 19.60 -5.22 10.04
CA ALA A 52 20.50 -4.68 11.05
C ALA A 52 20.52 -3.13 11.06
N ALA A 53 20.41 -2.51 9.89
CA ALA A 53 20.27 -1.06 9.77
C ALA A 53 18.91 -0.58 10.30
N ALA A 54 17.85 -1.30 10.00
CA ALA A 54 16.49 -1.09 10.50
C ALA A 54 16.44 -1.14 12.02
N LEU A 55 17.04 -2.15 12.64
CA LEU A 55 17.08 -2.30 14.09
C LEU A 55 17.76 -1.12 14.79
N LYS A 56 18.79 -0.54 14.17
CA LYS A 56 19.53 0.60 14.69
C LYS A 56 18.83 1.93 14.49
N SER A 57 18.09 2.09 13.39
CA SER A 57 17.35 3.33 13.07
C SER A 57 15.94 3.35 13.67
N GLY A 58 15.43 2.23 14.15
CA GLY A 58 14.04 2.06 14.56
C GLY A 58 13.05 2.08 13.39
N ARG A 59 13.55 2.03 12.14
CA ARG A 59 12.73 2.01 10.92
C ARG A 59 12.91 0.69 10.19
N SER A 60 11.82 0.10 9.72
CA SER A 60 11.85 -1.13 8.94
C SER A 60 12.25 -0.92 7.48
N LEU A 61 12.13 0.31 6.98
CA LEU A 61 12.23 0.69 5.57
C LEU A 61 11.28 -0.14 4.68
N ARG A 62 10.13 -0.47 5.23
CA ARG A 62 9.05 -1.19 4.54
C ARG A 62 7.75 -0.46 4.71
N ILE A 63 6.97 -0.47 3.62
CA ILE A 63 5.58 -0.02 3.60
C ILE A 63 4.72 -1.24 3.35
N ALA A 64 3.77 -1.49 4.23
CA ALA A 64 2.76 -2.53 4.01
C ALA A 64 1.63 -1.96 3.15
N VAL A 65 1.28 -2.66 2.08
CA VAL A 65 0.18 -2.29 1.20
C VAL A 65 -0.87 -3.39 1.24
N LEU A 66 -2.02 -3.05 1.80
CA LEU A 66 -3.18 -3.93 1.90
C LEU A 66 -4.10 -3.65 0.73
N MET A 67 -4.48 -4.68 0.03
CA MET A 67 -5.34 -4.59 -1.16
C MET A 67 -6.43 -5.64 -1.14
N SER A 68 -7.63 -5.26 -1.53
CA SER A 68 -8.72 -6.20 -1.79
C SER A 68 -8.68 -6.68 -3.24
N GLY A 69 -8.90 -7.96 -3.46
CA GLY A 69 -8.94 -8.55 -4.80
C GLY A 69 -7.58 -8.89 -5.38
N HIS A 70 -7.59 -9.33 -6.64
CA HIS A 70 -6.38 -9.85 -7.28
C HIS A 70 -5.37 -8.76 -7.66
N ILE A 71 -4.09 -9.02 -7.43
CA ILE A 71 -2.97 -8.12 -7.78
C ILE A 71 -2.92 -7.85 -9.30
N ARG A 72 -3.36 -8.81 -10.12
CA ARG A 72 -3.40 -8.70 -11.59
C ARG A 72 -4.44 -7.70 -12.12
N LEU A 73 -5.37 -7.23 -11.30
CA LEU A 73 -6.35 -6.25 -11.72
C LEU A 73 -5.67 -4.93 -12.08
N TRP A 74 -6.12 -4.32 -13.17
CA TRP A 74 -5.56 -3.07 -13.69
C TRP A 74 -5.33 -2.01 -12.60
N PHE A 75 -6.33 -1.72 -11.79
CA PHE A 75 -6.22 -0.71 -10.74
C PHE A 75 -5.18 -1.07 -9.69
N THR A 76 -5.22 -2.31 -9.19
CA THR A 76 -4.28 -2.81 -8.18
C THR A 76 -2.84 -2.78 -8.70
N ALA A 77 -2.62 -3.27 -9.92
CA ALA A 77 -1.30 -3.26 -10.55
C ALA A 77 -0.76 -1.83 -10.71
N SER A 78 -1.60 -0.89 -11.21
CA SER A 78 -1.20 0.51 -11.39
C SER A 78 -0.88 1.22 -10.08
N VAL A 79 -1.62 0.92 -9.01
CA VAL A 79 -1.33 1.45 -7.66
C VAL A 79 0.03 0.95 -7.16
N ILE A 80 0.31 -0.36 -7.29
CA ILE A 80 1.60 -0.94 -6.89
C ILE A 80 2.74 -0.32 -7.69
N GLU A 81 2.57 -0.16 -9.00
CA GLU A 81 3.57 0.43 -9.89
C GLU A 81 3.91 1.87 -9.45
N GLY A 82 2.89 2.73 -9.29
CA GLY A 82 3.09 4.12 -8.88
C GLY A 82 3.69 4.25 -7.48
N LEU A 83 3.28 3.41 -6.53
CA LEU A 83 3.88 3.37 -5.20
C LEU A 83 5.35 2.95 -5.27
N ASN A 84 5.67 1.92 -6.06
CA ASN A 84 7.04 1.44 -6.19
C ASN A 84 7.96 2.50 -6.82
N GLU A 85 7.49 3.22 -7.83
CA GLU A 85 8.26 4.28 -8.49
C GLU A 85 8.74 5.34 -7.47
N VAL A 86 7.88 5.75 -6.56
CA VAL A 86 8.21 6.77 -5.56
C VAL A 86 8.98 6.18 -4.38
N LEU A 87 8.47 5.10 -3.79
CA LEU A 87 9.01 4.55 -2.54
C LEU A 87 10.39 3.94 -2.70
N HIS A 88 10.65 3.28 -3.83
CA HIS A 88 11.95 2.69 -4.11
C HIS A 88 13.06 3.76 -4.15
N THR A 89 12.80 4.92 -4.74
CA THR A 89 13.77 6.03 -4.78
C THR A 89 14.09 6.58 -3.39
N GLN A 90 13.17 6.42 -2.44
CA GLN A 90 13.34 6.80 -1.04
C GLN A 90 13.92 5.66 -0.17
N GLY A 91 14.28 4.53 -0.77
CA GLY A 91 14.87 3.40 -0.08
C GLY A 91 13.89 2.49 0.65
N TYR A 92 12.58 2.62 0.39
CA TYR A 92 11.55 1.76 0.96
C TYR A 92 11.26 0.56 0.05
N ASP A 93 11.09 -0.60 0.66
CA ASP A 93 10.51 -1.78 0.02
C ASP A 93 9.02 -1.83 0.27
N ILE A 94 8.25 -2.36 -0.68
CA ILE A 94 6.81 -2.59 -0.55
C ILE A 94 6.57 -4.04 -0.18
N SER A 95 5.74 -4.27 0.84
CA SER A 95 5.21 -5.59 1.19
C SER A 95 3.72 -5.59 0.88
N VAL A 96 3.31 -6.31 -0.16
CA VAL A 96 1.91 -6.38 -0.58
C VAL A 96 1.22 -7.52 0.15
N PHE A 97 0.05 -7.21 0.72
CA PHE A 97 -0.84 -8.15 1.39
C PHE A 97 -2.19 -8.13 0.68
N GLN A 98 -2.52 -9.24 0.05
CA GLN A 98 -3.84 -9.44 -0.53
C GLN A 98 -4.78 -9.91 0.57
N ILE A 99 -5.85 -9.18 0.80
CA ILE A 99 -6.86 -9.47 1.82
C ILE A 99 -8.11 -9.94 1.08
N SER A 100 -8.43 -11.22 1.21
CA SER A 100 -9.55 -11.84 0.51
C SER A 100 -10.74 -12.14 1.43
N SER A 101 -10.52 -12.10 2.76
CA SER A 101 -11.56 -12.37 3.75
C SER A 101 -11.45 -11.47 4.99
N ILE A 102 -12.51 -11.46 5.79
CA ILE A 102 -12.53 -10.75 7.08
C ILE A 102 -11.54 -11.40 8.06
N GLU A 103 -11.37 -12.71 8.00
CA GLU A 103 -10.45 -13.48 8.83
C GLU A 103 -9.00 -13.09 8.54
N GLU A 104 -8.60 -13.10 7.28
CA GLU A 104 -7.25 -12.67 6.85
C GLU A 104 -6.97 -11.21 7.25
N ARG A 105 -7.97 -10.35 7.16
CA ARG A 105 -7.87 -8.95 7.61
C ARG A 105 -7.57 -8.87 9.11
N LYS A 106 -8.33 -9.58 9.94
CA LYS A 106 -8.11 -9.62 11.38
C LYS A 106 -6.72 -10.15 11.73
N GLU A 107 -6.33 -11.27 11.13
CA GLU A 107 -5.01 -11.87 11.36
C GLU A 107 -3.89 -10.87 11.01
N PHE A 108 -4.01 -10.15 9.90
CA PHE A 108 -3.03 -9.14 9.52
C PHE A 108 -2.90 -8.06 10.60
N PHE A 109 -4.01 -7.48 11.07
CA PHE A 109 -3.98 -6.40 12.06
C PHE A 109 -3.55 -6.86 13.44
N GLU A 110 -3.85 -8.08 13.83
CA GLU A 110 -3.36 -8.67 15.08
C GLU A 110 -1.84 -8.89 15.06
N MET A 111 -1.29 -9.29 13.92
CA MET A 111 0.12 -9.62 13.78
C MET A 111 1.02 -8.41 13.49
N LEU A 112 0.51 -7.37 12.85
CA LEU A 112 1.30 -6.20 12.45
C LEU A 112 1.95 -5.47 13.64
N PRO A 113 1.22 -5.16 14.73
CA PRO A 113 1.79 -4.50 15.90
C PRO A 113 2.91 -5.30 16.54
N VAL A 114 2.76 -6.63 16.60
CA VAL A 114 3.75 -7.54 17.20
C VAL A 114 5.03 -7.58 16.37
N ARG A 115 4.91 -7.59 15.05
CA ARG A 115 6.06 -7.74 14.14
C ARG A 115 6.85 -6.45 13.95
N ARG A 116 6.25 -5.28 14.13
CA ARG A 116 6.86 -3.95 13.85
C ARG A 116 7.66 -3.94 12.54
N ASN A 117 7.08 -4.52 11.49
CA ASN A 117 7.77 -4.78 10.23
C ASN A 117 7.39 -3.82 9.11
N ALA A 118 6.64 -2.77 9.41
CA ALA A 118 6.29 -1.70 8.48
C ALA A 118 6.36 -0.33 9.16
N ASP A 119 6.82 0.68 8.44
CA ASP A 119 6.89 2.07 8.89
C ASP A 119 5.62 2.84 8.57
N ALA A 120 4.81 2.35 7.65
CA ALA A 120 3.46 2.83 7.35
C ALA A 120 2.63 1.70 6.74
N VAL A 121 1.30 1.88 6.78
CA VAL A 121 0.33 0.99 6.14
C VAL A 121 -0.45 1.78 5.12
N ILE A 122 -0.53 1.27 3.90
CA ILE A 122 -1.41 1.78 2.85
C ILE A 122 -2.56 0.80 2.69
N VAL A 123 -3.78 1.31 2.76
CA VAL A 123 -5.01 0.52 2.58
C VAL A 123 -5.65 0.96 1.27
N ALA A 124 -5.75 0.05 0.29
CA ALA A 124 -6.25 0.36 -1.03
C ALA A 124 -7.59 -0.34 -1.31
N SER A 125 -8.62 0.47 -1.53
CA SER A 125 -9.96 0.05 -1.99
C SER A 125 -10.73 -0.86 -1.04
N PHE A 126 -10.46 -0.80 0.27
CA PHE A 126 -11.33 -1.43 1.26
C PHE A 126 -11.35 -0.65 2.58
N ASP A 127 -12.33 -0.96 3.41
CA ASP A 127 -12.51 -0.36 4.72
C ASP A 127 -11.75 -1.12 5.81
N ILE A 128 -11.26 -0.36 6.78
CA ILE A 128 -10.77 -0.88 8.06
C ILE A 128 -11.63 -0.35 9.18
N ASP A 129 -11.83 -1.15 10.23
CA ASP A 129 -12.67 -0.75 11.35
C ASP A 129 -11.91 0.10 12.39
N ASN A 130 -12.67 0.69 13.32
CA ASN A 130 -12.10 1.57 14.32
C ASN A 130 -11.13 0.87 15.28
N ASN A 131 -11.28 -0.44 15.51
CA ASN A 131 -10.38 -1.21 16.36
C ASN A 131 -9.04 -1.45 15.64
N GLU A 132 -9.07 -1.76 14.36
CA GLU A 132 -7.89 -1.93 13.51
C GLU A 132 -7.10 -0.61 13.41
N ILE A 133 -7.80 0.51 13.24
CA ILE A 133 -7.18 1.85 13.28
C ILE A 133 -6.54 2.12 14.64
N ALA A 134 -7.25 1.84 15.73
CA ALA A 134 -6.73 2.05 17.08
C ALA A 134 -5.49 1.19 17.36
N GLN A 135 -5.46 -0.05 16.86
CA GLN A 135 -4.29 -0.92 16.98
C GLN A 135 -3.06 -0.32 16.28
N LEU A 136 -3.21 0.16 15.05
CA LEU A 136 -2.12 0.82 14.31
C LEU A 136 -1.68 2.13 14.97
N ALA A 137 -2.63 2.93 15.42
CA ALA A 137 -2.35 4.18 16.13
C ALA A 137 -1.57 3.93 17.44
N SER A 138 -1.88 2.83 18.16
CA SER A 138 -1.22 2.47 19.42
C SER A 138 0.28 2.18 19.25
N VAL A 139 0.71 1.76 18.08
CA VAL A 139 2.12 1.49 17.75
C VAL A 139 2.78 2.61 16.96
N GLY A 140 2.07 3.72 16.73
CA GLY A 140 2.58 4.89 16.01
C GLY A 140 2.81 4.66 14.51
N VAL A 141 2.10 3.73 13.89
CA VAL A 141 2.20 3.44 12.46
C VAL A 141 1.17 4.29 11.71
N PRO A 142 1.59 5.19 10.82
CA PRO A 142 0.68 6.00 10.02
C PRO A 142 -0.07 5.14 8.99
N ILE A 143 -1.32 5.53 8.72
CA ILE A 143 -2.21 4.86 7.77
C ILE A 143 -2.54 5.83 6.64
N VAL A 144 -2.39 5.36 5.41
CA VAL A 144 -2.77 6.12 4.20
C VAL A 144 -3.84 5.35 3.44
N GLY A 145 -4.95 6.00 3.15
CA GLY A 145 -6.04 5.41 2.36
C GLY A 145 -5.90 5.71 0.87
N ILE A 146 -6.22 4.72 0.03
CA ILE A 146 -6.42 4.90 -1.40
C ILE A 146 -7.83 4.40 -1.74
N ASN A 147 -8.68 5.28 -2.24
CA ASN A 147 -10.11 4.99 -2.44
C ASN A 147 -10.76 4.41 -1.18
N SER A 148 -10.53 5.05 -0.04
CA SER A 148 -11.10 4.69 1.26
C SER A 148 -12.22 5.65 1.64
N VAL A 149 -13.16 5.16 2.45
CA VAL A 149 -14.29 5.95 2.93
C VAL A 149 -13.87 6.93 4.00
N GLU A 150 -14.26 8.20 3.84
CA GLU A 150 -14.18 9.25 4.87
C GLU A 150 -12.93 9.17 5.76
N PRO A 151 -11.73 9.34 5.18
CA PRO A 151 -10.47 9.06 5.86
C PRO A 151 -10.29 9.89 7.13
N GLU A 152 -10.75 11.14 7.10
CA GLU A 152 -10.57 12.09 8.19
C GLU A 152 -11.41 11.72 9.44
N ALA A 153 -12.60 11.15 9.24
CA ALA A 153 -13.46 10.71 10.33
C ALA A 153 -12.98 9.45 11.04
N ARG A 154 -12.05 8.70 10.40
CA ARG A 154 -11.62 7.37 10.85
C ARG A 154 -10.18 7.26 11.32
N GLY A 155 -9.45 8.37 11.46
CA GLY A 155 -8.08 8.33 11.99
C GLY A 155 -6.99 7.94 10.98
N PHE A 156 -7.27 8.02 9.69
CA PHE A 156 -6.22 7.94 8.65
C PHE A 156 -5.31 9.17 8.74
N THR A 157 -4.03 8.96 8.52
CA THR A 157 -3.05 10.06 8.46
C THR A 157 -3.21 10.90 7.20
N ALA A 158 -3.56 10.24 6.09
CA ALA A 158 -3.82 10.87 4.80
C ALA A 158 -4.66 9.94 3.92
N ALA A 159 -5.27 10.49 2.86
CA ALA A 159 -5.92 9.67 1.84
C ALA A 159 -5.81 10.31 0.46
N VAL A 160 -5.87 9.44 -0.55
CA VAL A 160 -5.99 9.80 -1.96
C VAL A 160 -7.23 9.11 -2.50
N ASN A 161 -8.25 9.89 -2.85
CA ASN A 161 -9.54 9.38 -3.30
C ASN A 161 -9.89 9.90 -4.69
N ILE A 162 -10.62 9.08 -5.44
CA ILE A 162 -11.34 9.49 -6.64
C ILE A 162 -12.74 9.94 -6.20
N ASP A 163 -13.25 11.02 -6.78
CA ASP A 163 -14.64 11.41 -6.57
C ASP A 163 -15.58 10.52 -7.37
N ASP A 164 -15.89 9.36 -6.79
CA ASP A 164 -16.76 8.34 -7.39
C ASP A 164 -18.19 8.84 -7.58
N VAL A 165 -18.67 9.72 -6.71
CA VAL A 165 -20.00 10.33 -6.79
C VAL A 165 -20.09 11.25 -7.99
N GLN A 166 -19.09 12.15 -8.15
CA GLN A 166 -19.03 13.05 -9.30
C GLN A 166 -18.88 12.28 -10.59
N GLY A 167 -17.92 11.33 -10.66
CA GLY A 167 -17.65 10.55 -11.86
C GLY A 167 -18.86 9.78 -12.35
N SER A 168 -19.56 9.08 -11.44
CA SER A 168 -20.76 8.30 -11.78
C SER A 168 -21.95 9.19 -12.15
N THR A 169 -22.10 10.32 -11.49
CA THR A 169 -23.13 11.31 -11.82
C THR A 169 -22.90 11.89 -13.23
N LEU A 170 -21.64 12.19 -13.57
CA LEU A 170 -21.29 12.68 -14.92
C LEU A 170 -21.58 11.63 -15.99
N ALA A 171 -21.28 10.36 -15.74
CA ALA A 171 -21.58 9.26 -16.65
C ALA A 171 -23.10 9.12 -16.89
N ALA A 172 -23.90 9.14 -15.83
CA ALA A 172 -25.35 9.08 -15.92
C ALA A 172 -25.91 10.27 -16.72
N ARG A 173 -25.49 11.49 -16.40
CA ARG A 173 -25.90 12.72 -17.11
C ARG A 173 -25.52 12.70 -18.57
N HIS A 174 -24.36 12.17 -18.90
CA HIS A 174 -23.93 12.06 -20.28
C HIS A 174 -24.90 11.21 -21.11
N LEU A 175 -25.27 10.03 -20.62
CA LEU A 175 -26.24 9.15 -21.28
C LEU A 175 -27.63 9.82 -21.41
N ILE A 176 -28.08 10.47 -20.36
CA ILE A 176 -29.38 11.17 -20.33
C ILE A 176 -29.42 12.32 -21.32
N ASN A 177 -28.36 13.12 -21.40
CA ASN A 177 -28.25 14.26 -22.33
C ASN A 177 -28.19 13.81 -23.79
N LEU A 178 -27.66 12.61 -24.08
CA LEU A 178 -27.71 11.98 -25.38
C LEU A 178 -29.12 11.43 -25.74
N GLY A 179 -30.10 11.57 -24.86
CA GLY A 179 -31.47 11.14 -25.06
C GLY A 179 -31.77 9.69 -24.71
N HIS A 180 -30.82 8.97 -24.10
CA HIS A 180 -31.07 7.60 -23.64
C HIS A 180 -32.10 7.58 -22.51
N ARG A 181 -33.11 6.71 -22.64
CA ARG A 181 -34.15 6.49 -21.61
C ARG A 181 -34.20 5.05 -21.10
N ARG A 182 -33.55 4.14 -21.80
CA ARG A 182 -33.35 2.74 -21.36
C ARG A 182 -31.87 2.57 -21.06
N ILE A 183 -31.54 2.56 -19.76
CA ILE A 183 -30.16 2.51 -19.26
C ILE A 183 -30.01 1.26 -18.42
N THR A 184 -28.93 0.53 -18.64
CA THR A 184 -28.57 -0.65 -17.86
C THR A 184 -27.27 -0.39 -17.12
N TYR A 185 -27.28 -0.63 -15.81
CA TYR A 185 -26.09 -0.62 -14.97
C TYR A 185 -25.60 -2.05 -14.78
N ILE A 186 -24.40 -2.34 -15.20
CA ILE A 186 -23.78 -3.65 -14.99
C ILE A 186 -22.86 -3.55 -13.77
N SER A 187 -23.14 -4.37 -12.76
CA SER A 187 -22.35 -4.44 -11.52
C SER A 187 -21.77 -5.84 -11.35
N THR A 188 -20.74 -5.94 -10.57
CA THR A 188 -20.17 -7.22 -10.14
C THR A 188 -20.63 -7.52 -8.71
N ASN A 189 -21.10 -8.75 -8.46
CA ASN A 189 -21.37 -9.21 -7.11
C ASN A 189 -20.05 -9.57 -6.44
N ARG A 190 -19.57 -8.68 -5.59
CA ARG A 190 -18.51 -9.02 -4.64
C ARG A 190 -19.17 -9.23 -3.29
N GLU A 191 -19.25 -10.47 -2.86
CA GLU A 191 -19.85 -10.87 -1.57
C GLU A 191 -19.11 -10.29 -0.35
N VAL A 192 -17.94 -9.71 -0.57
CA VAL A 192 -17.15 -9.16 0.52
C VAL A 192 -17.39 -7.65 0.56
N SER A 193 -17.96 -7.17 1.65
CA SER A 193 -18.19 -5.73 1.95
C SER A 193 -16.91 -4.91 2.13
N LEU A 194 -15.90 -5.21 1.32
CA LEU A 194 -14.60 -4.55 1.33
C LEU A 194 -14.48 -3.45 0.26
N SER A 195 -15.50 -3.27 -0.60
CA SER A 195 -15.40 -2.38 -1.77
C SER A 195 -16.38 -1.22 -1.69
N PHE A 196 -15.96 -0.15 -1.06
CA PHE A 196 -16.77 1.05 -0.90
C PHE A 196 -17.05 1.82 -2.19
N SER A 197 -16.05 2.01 -3.04
CA SER A 197 -16.20 2.81 -4.27
C SER A 197 -17.23 2.22 -5.24
N VAL A 198 -17.40 0.90 -5.27
CA VAL A 198 -18.40 0.23 -6.11
C VAL A 198 -19.82 0.63 -5.70
N GLN A 199 -20.11 0.63 -4.40
CA GLN A 199 -21.43 1.01 -3.88
C GLN A 199 -21.70 2.50 -4.11
N SER A 200 -20.74 3.36 -3.85
CA SER A 200 -20.85 4.81 -4.06
C SER A 200 -21.13 5.15 -5.53
N ARG A 201 -20.47 4.47 -6.47
CA ARG A 201 -20.73 4.60 -7.91
C ARG A 201 -22.14 4.17 -8.28
N PHE A 202 -22.58 3.03 -7.78
CA PHE A 202 -23.92 2.51 -8.03
C PHE A 202 -25.00 3.47 -7.52
N ASP A 203 -24.89 3.91 -6.27
CA ASP A 203 -25.87 4.74 -5.63
C ASP A 203 -25.98 6.11 -6.31
N SER A 204 -24.87 6.75 -6.63
CA SER A 204 -24.86 8.05 -7.28
C SER A 204 -25.35 8.00 -8.74
N PHE A 205 -24.99 6.95 -9.49
CA PHE A 205 -25.48 6.74 -10.85
C PHE A 205 -26.99 6.54 -10.87
N THR A 206 -27.50 5.61 -10.05
CA THR A 206 -28.92 5.29 -10.00
C THR A 206 -29.76 6.45 -9.48
N ALA A 207 -29.28 7.16 -8.46
CA ALA A 207 -29.92 8.38 -7.96
C ALA A 207 -29.99 9.48 -9.03
N CYS A 208 -28.96 9.62 -9.86
CA CYS A 208 -28.98 10.57 -10.97
C CYS A 208 -30.03 10.19 -12.01
N CYS A 209 -30.13 8.93 -12.41
CA CYS A 209 -31.13 8.44 -13.34
C CYS A 209 -32.55 8.64 -12.82
N ARG A 210 -32.81 8.28 -11.54
CA ARG A 210 -34.14 8.41 -10.89
C ARG A 210 -34.63 9.84 -10.82
N ARG A 211 -33.74 10.81 -10.58
CA ARG A 211 -34.10 12.24 -10.59
C ARG A 211 -34.68 12.72 -11.93
N GLU A 212 -34.27 12.06 -13.01
CA GLU A 212 -34.75 12.34 -14.37
C GLU A 212 -35.87 11.38 -14.81
N GLY A 213 -36.49 10.66 -13.87
CA GLY A 213 -37.60 9.74 -14.13
C GLY A 213 -37.19 8.45 -14.85
N ILE A 214 -35.91 8.09 -14.81
CA ILE A 214 -35.37 6.88 -15.43
C ILE A 214 -35.04 5.88 -14.34
N GLU A 215 -35.69 4.71 -14.36
CA GLU A 215 -35.28 3.59 -13.50
C GLU A 215 -34.29 2.71 -14.27
N PRO A 216 -33.01 2.68 -13.92
CA PRO A 216 -32.02 1.88 -14.63
C PRO A 216 -32.23 0.39 -14.35
N GLN A 217 -32.10 -0.43 -15.37
CA GLN A 217 -32.02 -1.87 -15.20
C GLN A 217 -30.66 -2.21 -14.54
N VAL A 218 -30.66 -3.09 -13.55
CA VAL A 218 -29.43 -3.53 -12.90
C VAL A 218 -29.16 -4.98 -13.25
N ILE A 219 -27.98 -5.26 -13.77
CA ILE A 219 -27.49 -6.61 -14.03
C ILE A 219 -26.28 -6.83 -13.12
N VAL A 220 -26.37 -7.85 -12.28
CA VAL A 220 -25.27 -8.26 -11.40
C VAL A 220 -24.58 -9.48 -12.03
N CYS A 221 -23.34 -9.29 -12.44
CA CYS A 221 -22.52 -10.37 -12.96
C CYS A 221 -21.76 -11.03 -11.79
N LYS A 222 -21.80 -12.36 -11.73
CA LYS A 222 -20.89 -13.10 -10.87
C LYS A 222 -19.50 -12.97 -11.48
N VAL A 223 -18.53 -12.59 -10.66
CA VAL A 223 -17.12 -12.68 -11.01
C VAL A 223 -16.66 -14.04 -10.53
N ASP A 224 -16.50 -14.98 -11.44
CA ASP A 224 -15.81 -16.23 -11.12
C ASP A 224 -14.34 -15.90 -10.82
N ASP A 225 -13.75 -16.52 -9.81
CA ASP A 225 -12.38 -16.27 -9.36
C ASP A 225 -11.32 -16.62 -10.41
N ASP A 226 -11.73 -17.24 -11.51
CA ASP A 226 -10.89 -17.70 -12.63
C ASP A 226 -10.89 -16.75 -13.84
N GLY A 227 -11.55 -15.59 -13.77
CA GLY A 227 -11.73 -14.62 -14.85
C GLY A 227 -10.55 -13.71 -15.17
#